data_8c7c9ef574ed7aeb03d57625a753a1b4
#
_entry.id   8c7c9ef574ed7aeb03d57625a753a1b4
#
_cell.length_a   1.000
_cell.length_b   1.000
_cell.length_c   1.000
_cell.angle_alpha   90.00
_cell.angle_beta   90.00
_cell.angle_gamma   90.00
#
_symmetry.space_group_name_H-M   'P 1'
#
loop_
_entity.id
_entity.type
_entity.pdbx_description
1 polymer ?
#
loop_
_entity_poly.entity_id
_entity_poly.type
_entity_poly.pdbx_seq_one_letter_code
_entity_poly.pdbx_strand_id
1 'polypeptide(L)'
;MRRLVLIVVVACACLAPASALAEQAAPDTRQAPLPPAEVLAEVRIHGNYATPDAAVLAIAGLTIGQPSAAGEADAVAERLRRSGKFESVEVRKRYRSLEATDQVVIIIIVQEHPGVEIGGVLPSPMKRLGNASMVLPILDYVDGYGVTAGGRFSFVNVLGKGGHIILPMTFGSTRQVTAEIDKTFAGGAVRRLRAGGSVVSRENPGYDIRDRRNEVWIDAMRPIAGVLSVGASAGWSDVHFDETTDQLATYGARVVLDTRRNPAFPRDAIYASAAWTALDPESGPAVNRYRLEARGYLDFIKSSVLAVRALSETVDRPLPAYERAMVGGLSSLRGFRAGSFVGDNIAAGSIELRVPLNSPMGFGQTGLKIFGDAASAYEHGTTLEHATFHYGWGGGWYLRAPLVLLDLDVAYGVDSGARLHAQFGLKF
;
A
#
# COMPACT_ATOMS: atom_id res chain seq x y z
N MET A 1 30.55 -27.77 16.00
CA MET A 1 29.99 -28.90 15.25
C MET A 1 28.99 -28.39 14.20
N ARG A 2 29.31 -28.74 12.98
CA ARG A 2 28.57 -28.71 11.71
C ARG A 2 27.65 -27.52 11.37
N ARG A 3 28.18 -26.77 10.43
CA ARG A 3 27.61 -25.73 9.56
C ARG A 3 26.46 -26.28 8.70
N LEU A 4 25.36 -25.53 8.56
CA LEU A 4 24.44 -25.71 7.45
C LEU A 4 24.35 -24.37 6.68
N VAL A 5 25.07 -24.31 5.57
CA VAL A 5 24.99 -23.23 4.58
C VAL A 5 24.03 -23.74 3.51
N LEU A 6 22.92 -23.05 3.30
CA LEU A 6 21.99 -23.34 2.21
C LEU A 6 22.36 -22.45 1.02
N ILE A 7 23.04 -23.06 0.03
CA ILE A 7 23.36 -22.45 -1.27
C ILE A 7 22.17 -22.73 -2.20
N VAL A 8 21.52 -21.67 -2.69
CA VAL A 8 20.56 -21.78 -3.80
C VAL A 8 21.32 -21.58 -5.09
N VAL A 9 21.54 -22.66 -5.84
CA VAL A 9 22.10 -22.66 -7.20
C VAL A 9 20.93 -22.55 -8.17
N VAL A 10 20.93 -21.48 -8.98
CA VAL A 10 20.03 -21.34 -10.13
C VAL A 10 20.71 -22.01 -11.33
N ALA A 11 20.18 -23.15 -11.77
CA ALA A 11 20.60 -23.81 -13.00
C ALA A 11 19.71 -23.33 -14.16
N CYS A 12 20.33 -22.68 -15.12
CA CYS A 12 19.74 -22.37 -16.43
C CYS A 12 19.90 -23.60 -17.32
N ALA A 13 18.79 -24.25 -17.69
CA ALA A 13 18.81 -25.33 -18.70
C ALA A 13 18.22 -24.80 -20.00
N CYS A 14 19.06 -24.71 -21.03
CA CYS A 14 18.66 -24.51 -22.42
C CYS A 14 18.10 -25.82 -22.97
N LEU A 15 16.87 -25.81 -23.46
CA LEU A 15 16.31 -26.87 -24.28
C LEU A 15 16.03 -26.33 -25.70
N ALA A 16 16.71 -26.91 -26.66
CA ALA A 16 16.52 -26.70 -28.10
C ALA A 16 15.26 -27.45 -28.59
N PRO A 17 14.51 -26.95 -29.58
CA PRO A 17 13.36 -27.66 -30.10
C PRO A 17 13.75 -28.68 -31.15
N ALA A 18 13.26 -29.90 -31.00
CA ALA A 18 13.30 -30.94 -32.02
C ALA A 18 12.22 -30.66 -33.08
N SER A 19 12.64 -30.53 -34.32
CA SER A 19 11.78 -30.41 -35.51
C SER A 19 11.14 -31.74 -35.83
N ALA A 20 9.83 -31.88 -35.69
CA ALA A 20 9.06 -32.99 -36.25
C ALA A 20 8.44 -32.53 -37.58
N LEU A 21 8.84 -33.21 -38.66
CA LEU A 21 8.21 -33.12 -39.97
C LEU A 21 6.78 -33.69 -39.88
N ALA A 22 5.77 -32.86 -40.07
CA ALA A 22 4.40 -33.30 -40.26
C ALA A 22 4.04 -33.17 -41.73
N GLU A 23 3.64 -34.30 -42.30
CA GLU A 23 3.11 -34.54 -43.63
C GLU A 23 1.90 -33.66 -43.93
N GLN A 24 1.98 -32.90 -45.02
CA GLN A 24 0.90 -32.05 -45.54
C GLN A 24 -0.20 -32.92 -46.16
N ALA A 25 -1.34 -33.02 -45.47
CA ALA A 25 -2.59 -33.43 -46.07
C ALA A 25 -3.24 -32.25 -46.77
N ALA A 26 -3.68 -32.41 -48.01
CA ALA A 26 -4.31 -31.40 -48.83
C ALA A 26 -5.64 -30.90 -48.19
N PRO A 27 -5.99 -29.62 -48.30
CA PRO A 27 -7.23 -29.09 -47.71
C PRO A 27 -8.45 -29.55 -48.53
N ASP A 28 -9.33 -30.25 -47.85
CA ASP A 28 -10.70 -30.52 -48.32
C ASP A 28 -11.48 -29.19 -48.28
N THR A 29 -11.68 -28.58 -49.46
CA THR A 29 -12.41 -27.34 -49.64
C THR A 29 -13.94 -27.60 -49.56
N ARG A 30 -14.43 -27.99 -48.39
CA ARG A 30 -15.82 -27.80 -48.06
C ARG A 30 -15.93 -26.41 -47.43
N GLN A 31 -16.51 -25.45 -48.16
CA GLN A 31 -16.94 -24.19 -47.63
C GLN A 31 -17.81 -24.45 -46.40
N ALA A 32 -17.31 -24.14 -45.22
CA ALA A 32 -18.09 -24.12 -44.01
C ALA A 32 -19.29 -23.15 -44.25
N PRO A 33 -20.51 -23.51 -43.86
CA PRO A 33 -21.66 -22.61 -43.96
C PRO A 33 -21.31 -21.32 -43.22
N LEU A 34 -21.58 -20.18 -43.88
CA LEU A 34 -21.44 -18.86 -43.28
C LEU A 34 -22.16 -18.88 -41.92
N PRO A 35 -21.51 -18.46 -40.82
CA PRO A 35 -22.15 -18.41 -39.52
C PRO A 35 -23.45 -17.56 -39.66
N PRO A 36 -24.53 -17.96 -39.01
CA PRO A 36 -25.78 -17.21 -39.04
C PRO A 36 -25.52 -15.77 -38.61
N ALA A 37 -26.17 -14.81 -39.31
CA ALA A 37 -25.98 -13.39 -38.98
C ALA A 37 -26.43 -13.16 -37.54
N GLU A 38 -25.50 -12.78 -36.68
CA GLU A 38 -25.78 -12.50 -35.26
C GLU A 38 -26.67 -11.27 -35.14
N VAL A 39 -27.71 -11.35 -34.32
CA VAL A 39 -28.64 -10.25 -34.09
C VAL A 39 -28.57 -9.80 -32.63
N LEU A 40 -28.47 -8.49 -32.40
CA LEU A 40 -28.47 -7.90 -31.06
C LEU A 40 -29.84 -8.09 -30.39
N ALA A 41 -29.93 -9.06 -29.48
CA ALA A 41 -31.17 -9.40 -28.79
C ALA A 41 -31.40 -8.55 -27.53
N GLU A 42 -30.32 -8.13 -26.86
CA GLU A 42 -30.41 -7.41 -25.58
C GLU A 42 -29.16 -6.56 -25.34
N VAL A 43 -29.34 -5.42 -24.70
CA VAL A 43 -28.22 -4.58 -24.15
C VAL A 43 -28.44 -4.46 -22.66
N ARG A 44 -27.41 -4.75 -21.89
CA ARG A 44 -27.38 -4.54 -20.43
C ARG A 44 -26.35 -3.47 -20.10
N ILE A 45 -26.77 -2.49 -19.30
CA ILE A 45 -25.93 -1.37 -18.90
C ILE A 45 -25.76 -1.42 -17.40
N HIS A 46 -24.54 -1.27 -16.93
CA HIS A 46 -24.18 -1.27 -15.51
C HIS A 46 -23.23 -0.13 -15.18
N GLY A 47 -23.42 0.49 -14.02
CA GLY A 47 -22.53 1.53 -13.51
C GLY A 47 -22.89 2.96 -13.93
N ASN A 48 -24.00 3.13 -14.62
CA ASN A 48 -24.53 4.44 -15.06
C ASN A 48 -25.57 4.99 -14.06
N TYR A 49 -25.17 5.26 -12.86
CA TYR A 49 -26.08 5.68 -11.77
C TYR A 49 -26.75 7.03 -12.01
N ALA A 50 -26.09 7.97 -12.69
CA ALA A 50 -26.60 9.28 -12.99
C ALA A 50 -26.97 9.46 -14.47
N THR A 51 -26.39 8.69 -15.38
CA THR A 51 -26.64 8.74 -16.81
C THR A 51 -27.78 7.77 -17.18
N PRO A 52 -28.90 8.21 -17.71
CA PRO A 52 -29.99 7.31 -18.13
C PRO A 52 -29.52 6.30 -19.19
N ASP A 53 -30.07 5.08 -19.16
CA ASP A 53 -29.79 4.02 -20.13
C ASP A 53 -29.97 4.49 -21.57
N ALA A 54 -31.03 5.27 -21.83
CA ALA A 54 -31.29 5.83 -23.15
C ALA A 54 -30.16 6.73 -23.67
N ALA A 55 -29.51 7.48 -22.80
CA ALA A 55 -28.37 8.32 -23.17
C ALA A 55 -27.13 7.48 -23.45
N VAL A 56 -26.90 6.41 -22.70
CA VAL A 56 -25.80 5.46 -22.96
C VAL A 56 -26.03 4.74 -24.28
N LEU A 57 -27.25 4.26 -24.55
CA LEU A 57 -27.63 3.59 -25.81
C LEU A 57 -27.46 4.52 -27.03
N ALA A 58 -27.85 5.79 -26.88
CA ALA A 58 -27.69 6.78 -27.94
C ALA A 58 -26.21 7.01 -28.30
N ILE A 59 -25.32 7.09 -27.29
CA ILE A 59 -23.87 7.23 -27.51
C ILE A 59 -23.29 5.93 -28.08
N ALA A 60 -23.74 4.78 -27.60
CA ALA A 60 -23.33 3.46 -28.06
C ALA A 60 -23.75 3.20 -29.51
N GLY A 61 -24.81 3.88 -30.02
CA GLY A 61 -25.35 3.69 -31.34
C GLY A 61 -25.88 2.28 -31.55
N LEU A 62 -26.51 1.68 -30.52
CA LEU A 62 -27.05 0.34 -30.56
C LEU A 62 -28.57 0.37 -30.63
N THR A 63 -29.12 -0.47 -31.50
CA THR A 63 -30.58 -0.69 -31.59
C THR A 63 -30.83 -2.19 -31.48
N ILE A 64 -31.73 -2.59 -30.58
CA ILE A 64 -32.12 -4.00 -30.42
C ILE A 64 -32.76 -4.48 -31.72
N GLY A 65 -32.41 -5.68 -32.16
CA GLY A 65 -32.86 -6.28 -33.42
C GLY A 65 -31.97 -6.00 -34.64
N GLN A 66 -30.92 -5.19 -34.50
CA GLN A 66 -29.92 -4.98 -35.59
C GLN A 66 -28.93 -6.14 -35.70
N PRO A 67 -28.41 -6.39 -36.93
CA PRO A 67 -27.29 -7.32 -37.10
C PRO A 67 -26.07 -6.82 -36.31
N SER A 68 -25.42 -7.71 -35.54
CA SER A 68 -24.23 -7.41 -34.78
C SER A 68 -23.00 -7.76 -35.59
N ALA A 69 -22.16 -6.78 -35.90
CA ALA A 69 -20.92 -6.96 -36.65
C ALA A 69 -19.79 -7.57 -35.78
N ALA A 70 -18.84 -8.22 -36.44
CA ALA A 70 -17.59 -8.61 -35.77
C ALA A 70 -16.86 -7.34 -35.30
N GLY A 71 -16.46 -7.29 -34.02
CA GLY A 71 -15.79 -6.12 -33.42
C GLY A 71 -16.74 -5.00 -32.95
N GLU A 72 -18.08 -5.22 -32.99
CA GLU A 72 -19.02 -4.19 -32.55
C GLU A 72 -18.85 -3.79 -31.08
N ALA A 73 -18.48 -4.73 -30.19
CA ALA A 73 -18.20 -4.43 -28.80
C ALA A 73 -17.04 -3.41 -28.64
N ASP A 74 -15.99 -3.57 -29.46
CA ASP A 74 -14.85 -2.64 -29.44
C ASP A 74 -15.24 -1.26 -29.99
N ALA A 75 -16.04 -1.25 -31.07
CA ALA A 75 -16.54 0.00 -31.64
C ALA A 75 -17.46 0.75 -30.69
N VAL A 76 -18.32 0.06 -29.94
CA VAL A 76 -19.17 0.62 -28.89
C VAL A 76 -18.30 1.17 -27.74
N ALA A 77 -17.32 0.40 -27.29
CA ALA A 77 -16.41 0.85 -26.24
C ALA A 77 -15.69 2.14 -26.64
N GLU A 78 -15.26 2.24 -27.89
CA GLU A 78 -14.56 3.42 -28.38
C GLU A 78 -15.49 4.65 -28.50
N ARG A 79 -16.73 4.48 -28.97
CA ARG A 79 -17.73 5.57 -29.00
C ARG A 79 -18.02 6.10 -27.60
N LEU A 80 -18.19 5.20 -26.61
CA LEU A 80 -18.44 5.57 -25.23
C LEU A 80 -17.23 6.29 -24.61
N ARG A 81 -16.00 5.83 -24.88
CA ARG A 81 -14.77 6.50 -24.41
C ARG A 81 -14.61 7.91 -25.02
N ARG A 82 -14.86 8.05 -26.33
CA ARG A 82 -14.78 9.36 -27.03
C ARG A 82 -15.80 10.36 -26.52
N SER A 83 -16.92 9.90 -25.96
CA SER A 83 -17.91 10.82 -25.39
C SER A 83 -17.37 11.63 -24.21
N GLY A 84 -16.31 11.16 -23.57
CA GLY A 84 -15.71 11.80 -22.39
C GLY A 84 -16.60 11.77 -21.14
N LYS A 85 -17.75 11.10 -21.18
CA LYS A 85 -18.71 11.06 -20.05
C LYS A 85 -18.33 10.06 -18.98
N PHE A 86 -17.53 9.06 -19.30
CA PHE A 86 -17.20 7.95 -18.42
C PHE A 86 -15.70 7.89 -18.14
N GLU A 87 -15.34 7.61 -16.89
CA GLU A 87 -13.96 7.43 -16.45
C GLU A 87 -13.39 6.10 -16.98
N SER A 88 -14.20 5.05 -16.97
CA SER A 88 -13.84 3.77 -17.56
C SER A 88 -15.02 3.15 -18.31
N VAL A 89 -14.72 2.42 -19.39
CA VAL A 89 -15.69 1.74 -20.23
C VAL A 89 -15.16 0.36 -20.58
N GLU A 90 -15.96 -0.66 -20.26
CA GLU A 90 -15.75 -2.04 -20.68
C GLU A 90 -17.01 -2.52 -21.38
N VAL A 91 -16.85 -3.13 -22.56
CA VAL A 91 -17.97 -3.68 -23.32
C VAL A 91 -17.68 -5.14 -23.61
N ARG A 92 -18.63 -6.02 -23.29
CA ARG A 92 -18.52 -7.44 -23.51
C ARG A 92 -19.67 -7.91 -24.41
N LYS A 93 -19.36 -8.78 -25.36
CA LYS A 93 -20.32 -9.47 -26.20
C LYS A 93 -20.44 -10.94 -25.76
N ARG A 94 -21.64 -11.47 -25.63
CA ARG A 94 -21.88 -12.88 -25.35
C ARG A 94 -23.13 -13.36 -26.08
N TYR A 95 -23.24 -14.66 -26.28
CA TYR A 95 -24.49 -15.26 -26.77
C TYR A 95 -25.57 -15.26 -25.66
N ARG A 96 -26.84 -15.14 -26.09
CA ARG A 96 -27.97 -15.11 -25.17
C ARG A 96 -28.14 -16.44 -24.42
N SER A 97 -27.95 -17.56 -25.15
CA SER A 97 -27.89 -18.90 -24.60
C SER A 97 -26.93 -19.76 -25.44
N LEU A 98 -26.59 -20.95 -24.95
CA LEU A 98 -25.80 -21.93 -25.71
C LEU A 98 -26.52 -22.49 -26.91
N GLU A 99 -27.85 -22.43 -26.93
CA GLU A 99 -28.72 -22.92 -28.03
C GLU A 99 -29.02 -21.83 -29.06
N ALA A 100 -29.00 -20.55 -28.67
CA ALA A 100 -29.28 -19.39 -29.53
C ALA A 100 -27.98 -18.64 -29.85
N THR A 101 -27.16 -19.24 -30.70
CA THR A 101 -25.85 -18.68 -31.12
C THR A 101 -25.99 -17.58 -32.18
N ASP A 102 -27.19 -17.34 -32.69
CA ASP A 102 -27.55 -16.23 -33.56
C ASP A 102 -28.01 -14.97 -32.79
N GLN A 103 -28.25 -15.09 -31.48
CA GLN A 103 -28.66 -13.98 -30.62
C GLN A 103 -27.56 -13.54 -29.66
N VAL A 104 -27.16 -12.29 -29.77
CA VAL A 104 -26.10 -11.73 -28.94
C VAL A 104 -26.64 -10.71 -27.93
N VAL A 105 -25.99 -10.66 -26.79
CA VAL A 105 -26.20 -9.68 -25.73
C VAL A 105 -24.93 -8.84 -25.59
N ILE A 106 -25.07 -7.53 -25.65
CA ILE A 106 -23.99 -6.60 -25.36
C ILE A 106 -24.13 -6.12 -23.90
N ILE A 107 -23.08 -6.31 -23.12
CA ILE A 107 -23.00 -5.84 -21.74
C ILE A 107 -22.05 -4.66 -21.71
N ILE A 108 -22.58 -3.49 -21.36
CA ILE A 108 -21.85 -2.24 -21.21
C ILE A 108 -21.64 -2.01 -19.72
N ILE A 109 -20.39 -1.95 -19.29
CA ILE A 109 -20.02 -1.63 -17.92
C ILE A 109 -19.29 -0.30 -17.98
N VAL A 110 -19.86 0.73 -17.37
CA VAL A 110 -19.29 2.07 -17.33
C VAL A 110 -19.03 2.49 -15.90
N GLN A 111 -18.04 3.32 -15.72
CA GLN A 111 -17.83 4.04 -14.48
C GLN A 111 -17.94 5.53 -14.79
N GLU A 112 -18.90 6.17 -14.17
CA GLU A 112 -19.12 7.61 -14.33
C GLU A 112 -18.03 8.40 -13.61
N HIS A 113 -17.74 9.61 -14.11
CA HIS A 113 -16.85 10.52 -13.38
C HIS A 113 -17.46 10.87 -12.03
N PRO A 114 -16.65 10.99 -10.95
CA PRO A 114 -17.14 11.40 -9.66
C PRO A 114 -17.97 12.69 -9.76
N GLY A 115 -19.20 12.66 -9.25
CA GLY A 115 -20.09 13.81 -9.21
C GLY A 115 -20.87 14.15 -10.47
N VAL A 116 -21.00 13.20 -11.39
CA VAL A 116 -21.96 13.36 -12.51
C VAL A 116 -23.37 13.52 -11.96
N GLU A 117 -24.05 14.59 -12.35
CA GLU A 117 -25.45 14.85 -11.95
C GLU A 117 -26.44 14.01 -12.79
N ILE A 118 -27.65 13.83 -12.26
CA ILE A 118 -28.75 13.13 -12.99
C ILE A 118 -28.92 13.76 -14.36
N GLY A 119 -28.82 12.93 -15.42
CA GLY A 119 -28.82 13.38 -16.81
C GLY A 119 -27.45 13.36 -17.50
N GLY A 120 -26.38 12.92 -16.80
CA GLY A 120 -25.05 12.73 -17.36
C GLY A 120 -24.30 14.04 -17.64
N VAL A 121 -24.66 15.14 -16.96
CA VAL A 121 -23.96 16.42 -17.07
C VAL A 121 -22.69 16.37 -16.20
N LEU A 122 -21.55 16.74 -16.81
CA LEU A 122 -20.30 16.83 -16.06
C LEU A 122 -20.36 18.01 -15.10
N PRO A 123 -20.09 17.79 -13.80
CA PRO A 123 -20.11 18.87 -12.81
C PRO A 123 -18.99 19.89 -13.08
N SER A 124 -19.16 21.10 -12.55
CA SER A 124 -18.11 22.11 -12.57
C SER A 124 -16.82 21.57 -11.91
N PRO A 125 -15.63 22.10 -12.26
CA PRO A 125 -14.38 21.66 -11.64
C PRO A 125 -14.42 21.71 -10.11
N MET A 126 -15.12 22.66 -9.52
CA MET A 126 -15.27 22.82 -8.07
C MET A 126 -16.14 21.69 -7.46
N LYS A 127 -17.24 21.32 -8.12
CA LYS A 127 -18.09 20.19 -7.71
C LYS A 127 -17.36 18.85 -7.88
N ARG A 128 -16.57 18.69 -8.96
CA ARG A 128 -15.71 17.50 -9.14
C ARG A 128 -14.70 17.36 -8.01
N LEU A 129 -14.08 18.47 -7.60
CA LEU A 129 -13.15 18.47 -6.47
C LEU A 129 -13.85 18.06 -5.16
N GLY A 130 -15.03 18.60 -4.88
CA GLY A 130 -15.83 18.26 -3.71
C GLY A 130 -16.23 16.77 -3.67
N ASN A 131 -16.67 16.23 -4.81
CA ASN A 131 -17.10 14.85 -4.92
C ASN A 131 -15.94 13.84 -5.01
N ALA A 132 -14.76 14.29 -5.44
CA ALA A 132 -13.53 13.51 -5.43
C ALA A 132 -12.80 13.57 -4.07
N SER A 133 -13.30 14.37 -3.12
CA SER A 133 -12.68 14.53 -1.81
C SER A 133 -13.20 13.46 -0.83
N MET A 134 -12.27 12.91 -0.06
CA MET A 134 -12.56 12.03 1.05
C MET A 134 -11.88 12.58 2.29
N VAL A 135 -12.65 12.70 3.37
CA VAL A 135 -12.13 13.13 4.67
C VAL A 135 -12.15 11.96 5.62
N LEU A 136 -11.01 11.67 6.20
CA LEU A 136 -10.85 10.58 7.16
C LEU A 136 -10.34 11.14 8.46
N PRO A 137 -11.03 10.87 9.58
CA PRO A 137 -10.54 11.27 10.87
C PRO A 137 -9.26 10.51 11.23
N ILE A 138 -8.32 11.19 11.87
CA ILE A 138 -7.12 10.61 12.46
C ILE A 138 -7.31 10.68 13.98
N LEU A 139 -7.16 9.55 14.64
CA LEU A 139 -7.07 9.47 16.09
C LEU A 139 -6.03 8.40 16.40
N ASP A 140 -5.00 8.77 17.11
CA ASP A 140 -3.90 7.87 17.48
C ASP A 140 -3.47 8.14 18.91
N TYR A 141 -3.15 7.08 19.62
CA TYR A 141 -2.53 7.16 20.94
C TYR A 141 -1.31 6.26 20.97
N VAL A 142 -0.18 6.83 21.27
CA VAL A 142 1.08 6.09 21.43
C VAL A 142 1.64 6.40 22.80
N ASP A 143 1.82 5.36 23.63
CA ASP A 143 2.49 5.50 24.92
C ASP A 143 3.90 6.07 24.72
N GLY A 144 4.17 7.20 25.30
CA GLY A 144 5.40 7.98 25.09
C GLY A 144 5.19 9.24 24.27
N TYR A 145 4.32 9.22 23.25
CA TYR A 145 3.96 10.43 22.49
C TYR A 145 2.65 11.06 22.98
N GLY A 146 1.66 10.27 23.38
CA GLY A 146 0.34 10.75 23.80
C GLY A 146 -0.72 10.70 22.70
N VAL A 147 -1.78 11.51 22.83
CA VAL A 147 -2.93 11.54 21.90
C VAL A 147 -2.66 12.50 20.74
N THR A 148 -2.88 12.03 19.54
CA THR A 148 -2.87 12.81 18.31
C THR A 148 -4.22 12.67 17.60
N ALA A 149 -4.86 13.77 17.25
CA ALA A 149 -6.13 13.80 16.54
C ALA A 149 -6.03 14.70 15.30
N GLY A 150 -6.88 14.46 14.30
CA GLY A 150 -6.86 15.26 13.09
C GLY A 150 -7.74 14.74 11.98
N GLY A 151 -7.40 15.11 10.76
CA GLY A 151 -8.08 14.67 9.55
C GLY A 151 -7.11 14.51 8.37
N ARG A 152 -7.40 13.53 7.54
CA ARG A 152 -6.73 13.33 6.26
C ARG A 152 -7.71 13.67 5.14
N PHE A 153 -7.40 14.71 4.41
CA PHE A 153 -8.14 15.12 3.22
C PHE A 153 -7.46 14.49 2.02
N SER A 154 -8.21 13.75 1.22
CA SER A 154 -7.69 13.10 0.02
C SER A 154 -8.52 13.51 -1.18
N PHE A 155 -7.85 13.95 -2.24
CA PHE A 155 -8.46 14.35 -3.51
C PHE A 155 -8.01 13.36 -4.58
N VAL A 156 -8.95 12.54 -5.05
CA VAL A 156 -8.68 11.43 -5.96
C VAL A 156 -8.78 11.93 -7.41
N ASN A 157 -7.84 11.51 -8.26
CA ASN A 157 -7.81 11.80 -9.70
C ASN A 157 -7.74 13.29 -10.10
N VAL A 158 -7.40 14.18 -9.18
CA VAL A 158 -7.25 15.64 -9.47
C VAL A 158 -6.12 15.90 -10.45
N LEU A 159 -5.05 15.10 -10.38
CA LEU A 159 -3.90 15.15 -11.29
C LEU A 159 -4.03 14.13 -12.45
N GLY A 160 -5.27 13.83 -12.87
CA GLY A 160 -5.60 12.78 -13.82
C GLY A 160 -5.59 11.39 -13.20
N LYS A 161 -5.97 10.36 -13.97
CA LYS A 161 -6.12 8.97 -13.49
C LYS A 161 -4.90 8.49 -12.69
N GLY A 162 -5.15 8.00 -11.48
CA GLY A 162 -4.09 7.54 -10.57
C GLY A 162 -3.27 8.64 -9.92
N GLY A 163 -3.74 9.91 -9.96
CA GLY A 163 -3.11 11.04 -9.28
C GLY A 163 -3.93 11.49 -8.09
N HIS A 164 -3.34 11.52 -6.90
CA HIS A 164 -3.99 11.90 -5.66
C HIS A 164 -3.25 13.07 -5.02
N ILE A 165 -4.00 13.97 -4.40
CA ILE A 165 -3.46 14.97 -3.48
C ILE A 165 -3.94 14.59 -2.10
N ILE A 166 -3.04 14.55 -1.12
CA ILE A 166 -3.30 14.09 0.23
C ILE A 166 -2.81 15.14 1.21
N LEU A 167 -3.70 15.60 2.08
CA LEU A 167 -3.44 16.66 3.07
C LEU A 167 -3.77 16.15 4.47
N PRO A 168 -2.89 15.41 5.14
CA PRO A 168 -3.06 15.09 6.55
C PRO A 168 -2.73 16.30 7.43
N MET A 169 -3.62 16.56 8.38
CA MET A 169 -3.45 17.61 9.40
C MET A 169 -3.74 17.00 10.76
N THR A 170 -2.80 17.13 11.69
CA THR A 170 -2.95 16.63 13.06
C THR A 170 -2.59 17.67 14.10
N PHE A 171 -3.15 17.49 15.28
CA PHE A 171 -2.91 18.29 16.48
C PHE A 171 -2.88 17.38 17.70
N GLY A 172 -2.45 17.92 18.82
CA GLY A 172 -2.20 17.15 20.04
C GLY A 172 -0.72 16.91 20.24
N SER A 173 -0.35 15.69 20.56
CA SER A 173 1.04 15.29 20.82
C SER A 173 1.92 15.44 19.58
N THR A 174 1.40 15.13 18.40
CA THR A 174 2.03 15.45 17.12
C THR A 174 1.20 16.49 16.39
N ARG A 175 1.79 17.66 16.18
CA ARG A 175 1.21 18.72 15.33
C ARG A 175 1.88 18.63 13.98
N GLN A 176 1.09 18.37 12.95
CA GLN A 176 1.60 18.13 11.60
C GLN A 176 0.65 18.71 10.56
N VAL A 177 1.23 19.35 9.56
CA VAL A 177 0.54 19.67 8.31
C VAL A 177 1.41 19.15 7.18
N THR A 178 0.83 18.33 6.32
CA THR A 178 1.54 17.75 5.17
C THR A 178 0.74 18.00 3.90
N ALA A 179 1.43 18.24 2.80
CA ALA A 179 0.87 18.20 1.45
C ALA A 179 1.65 17.16 0.64
N GLU A 180 0.95 16.16 0.13
CA GLU A 180 1.54 15.06 -0.63
C GLU A 180 0.83 14.90 -1.97
N ILE A 181 1.59 14.68 -3.02
CA ILE A 181 1.15 14.22 -4.33
C ILE A 181 1.56 12.76 -4.46
N ASP A 182 0.61 11.89 -4.81
CA ASP A 182 0.85 10.48 -5.13
C ASP A 182 0.33 10.19 -6.53
N LYS A 183 1.22 9.87 -7.45
CA LYS A 183 0.90 9.62 -8.86
C LYS A 183 1.34 8.25 -9.29
N THR A 184 0.39 7.44 -9.78
CA THR A 184 0.65 6.16 -10.43
C THR A 184 0.58 6.31 -11.94
N PHE A 185 1.57 5.77 -12.64
CA PHE A 185 1.67 5.80 -14.09
C PHE A 185 1.36 4.42 -14.68
N ALA A 186 0.68 4.40 -15.83
CA ALA A 186 0.38 3.16 -16.54
C ALA A 186 1.63 2.51 -17.17
N GLY A 187 2.67 3.28 -17.46
CA GLY A 187 3.93 2.83 -18.10
C GLY A 187 5.12 3.70 -17.71
N GLY A 188 6.27 3.43 -18.30
CA GLY A 188 7.48 4.22 -18.12
C GLY A 188 8.45 3.67 -17.07
N ALA A 189 9.55 4.41 -16.86
CA ALA A 189 10.63 4.04 -15.92
C ALA A 189 10.17 4.13 -14.46
N VAL A 190 9.31 5.08 -14.13
CA VAL A 190 8.71 5.25 -12.80
C VAL A 190 7.25 4.85 -12.88
N ARG A 191 6.79 3.98 -11.99
CA ARG A 191 5.39 3.53 -11.91
C ARG A 191 4.61 4.23 -10.81
N ARG A 192 5.26 4.68 -9.77
CA ARG A 192 4.67 5.49 -8.73
C ARG A 192 5.65 6.57 -8.31
N LEU A 193 5.17 7.79 -8.28
CA LEU A 193 5.90 8.96 -7.82
C LEU A 193 5.12 9.58 -6.66
N ARG A 194 5.81 9.80 -5.54
CA ARG A 194 5.30 10.54 -4.41
C ARG A 194 6.21 11.72 -4.15
N ALA A 195 5.65 12.88 -3.91
CA ALA A 195 6.39 14.06 -3.52
C ALA A 195 5.57 14.86 -2.53
N GLY A 196 6.20 15.49 -1.59
CA GLY A 196 5.47 16.25 -0.58
C GLY A 196 6.35 17.14 0.24
N GLY A 197 5.69 17.90 1.11
CA GLY A 197 6.31 18.67 2.16
C GLY A 197 5.49 18.63 3.42
N SER A 198 6.16 18.72 4.55
CA SER A 198 5.52 18.70 5.86
C SER A 198 6.15 19.69 6.83
N VAL A 199 5.30 20.18 7.72
CA VAL A 199 5.73 20.89 8.93
C VAL A 199 5.28 20.06 10.11
N VAL A 200 6.24 19.59 10.93
CA VAL A 200 5.99 18.69 12.06
C VAL A 200 6.53 19.31 13.33
N SER A 201 5.78 19.19 14.41
CA SER A 201 6.24 19.51 15.77
C SER A 201 5.71 18.47 16.73
N ARG A 202 6.62 17.77 17.40
CA ARG A 202 6.30 16.72 18.38
C ARG A 202 7.32 16.73 19.51
N GLU A 203 6.96 16.14 20.63
CA GLU A 203 7.91 15.83 21.68
C GLU A 203 8.63 14.53 21.35
N ASN A 204 9.96 14.53 21.42
CA ASN A 204 10.75 13.33 21.22
C ASN A 204 10.76 12.52 22.53
N PRO A 205 10.21 11.30 22.57
CA PRO A 205 10.03 10.58 23.83
C PRO A 205 11.30 9.98 24.40
N GLY A 206 12.39 9.92 23.63
CA GLY A 206 13.69 9.43 24.08
C GLY A 206 14.51 10.49 24.80
N TYR A 207 14.20 11.76 24.55
CA TYR A 207 14.94 12.89 25.10
C TYR A 207 14.05 13.87 25.89
N ASP A 208 12.72 13.71 25.79
CA ASP A 208 11.72 14.65 26.31
C ASP A 208 11.93 16.10 25.80
N ILE A 209 12.38 16.22 24.55
CA ILE A 209 12.72 17.47 23.86
C ILE A 209 11.76 17.69 22.70
N ARG A 210 11.47 18.95 22.40
CA ARG A 210 10.64 19.31 21.25
C ARG A 210 11.43 19.21 19.95
N ASP A 211 10.97 18.33 19.05
CA ASP A 211 11.48 18.13 17.70
C ASP A 211 10.54 18.86 16.72
N ARG A 212 11.08 19.84 15.99
CA ARG A 212 10.37 20.55 14.91
C ARG A 212 11.10 20.36 13.62
N ARG A 213 10.36 20.03 12.56
CA ARG A 213 10.95 19.79 11.25
C ARG A 213 10.10 20.41 10.15
N ASN A 214 10.77 21.05 9.20
CA ASN A 214 10.20 21.40 7.91
C ASN A 214 10.86 20.48 6.88
N GLU A 215 10.07 19.71 6.17
CA GLU A 215 10.57 18.66 5.29
C GLU A 215 10.00 18.78 3.89
N VAL A 216 10.82 18.50 2.87
CA VAL A 216 10.38 18.26 1.51
C VAL A 216 11.02 16.98 1.02
N TRP A 217 10.27 16.17 0.27
CA TRP A 217 10.74 14.87 -0.16
C TRP A 217 10.12 14.45 -1.49
N ILE A 218 10.84 13.58 -2.19
CA ILE A 218 10.40 12.90 -3.40
C ILE A 218 10.78 11.42 -3.31
N ASP A 219 9.90 10.57 -3.79
CA ASP A 219 10.06 9.12 -3.77
C ASP A 219 9.51 8.52 -5.07
N ALA A 220 10.35 7.75 -5.75
CA ALA A 220 10.02 7.09 -6.99
C ALA A 220 10.14 5.57 -6.83
N MET A 221 9.14 4.84 -7.32
CA MET A 221 9.12 3.38 -7.28
C MET A 221 8.84 2.76 -8.65
N ARG A 222 9.47 1.61 -8.90
CA ARG A 222 9.27 0.78 -10.08
C ARG A 222 9.15 -0.69 -9.68
N PRO A 223 8.05 -1.40 -10.00
CA PRO A 223 8.01 -2.85 -10.01
C PRO A 223 8.96 -3.38 -11.11
N ILE A 224 9.83 -4.32 -10.76
CA ILE A 224 10.74 -5.00 -11.71
C ILE A 224 10.13 -6.31 -12.15
N ALA A 225 9.62 -7.10 -11.19
CA ALA A 225 8.98 -8.38 -11.46
C ALA A 225 7.89 -8.60 -10.41
N GLY A 226 6.65 -8.83 -10.82
CA GLY A 226 5.48 -9.17 -10.03
C GLY A 226 5.47 -8.70 -8.57
N VAL A 227 6.32 -9.31 -7.75
CA VAL A 227 6.44 -9.08 -6.31
C VAL A 227 7.64 -8.21 -5.90
N LEU A 228 8.55 -7.92 -6.84
CA LEU A 228 9.79 -7.18 -6.60
C LEU A 228 9.68 -5.75 -7.11
N SER A 229 10.00 -4.79 -6.25
CA SER A 229 10.04 -3.37 -6.59
C SER A 229 11.36 -2.73 -6.13
N VAL A 230 11.81 -1.72 -6.88
CA VAL A 230 12.92 -0.86 -6.48
C VAL A 230 12.44 0.57 -6.36
N GLY A 231 13.09 1.33 -5.50
CA GLY A 231 12.78 2.73 -5.31
C GLY A 231 14.01 3.57 -5.04
N ALA A 232 13.88 4.85 -5.34
CA ALA A 232 14.83 5.87 -4.98
C ALA A 232 14.11 7.05 -4.33
N SER A 233 14.76 7.71 -3.39
CA SER A 233 14.20 8.86 -2.69
C SER A 233 15.25 9.94 -2.51
N ALA A 234 14.79 11.18 -2.41
CA ALA A 234 15.60 12.32 -1.98
C ALA A 234 14.73 13.20 -1.08
N GLY A 235 15.34 13.88 -0.15
CA GLY A 235 14.67 14.78 0.77
C GLY A 235 15.61 15.84 1.33
N TRP A 236 14.99 16.86 1.88
CA TRP A 236 15.68 17.90 2.63
C TRP A 236 14.80 18.28 3.82
N SER A 237 15.42 18.49 4.95
CA SER A 237 14.73 18.93 6.17
C SER A 237 15.52 19.98 6.92
N ASP A 238 14.79 20.96 7.44
CA ASP A 238 15.26 21.91 8.43
C ASP A 238 14.80 21.41 9.80
N VAL A 239 15.76 21.09 10.67
CA VAL A 239 15.53 20.42 11.95
C VAL A 239 15.87 21.35 13.09
N HIS A 240 14.91 21.52 14.01
CA HIS A 240 15.11 22.22 15.28
C HIS A 240 14.87 21.23 16.41
N PHE A 241 15.95 20.84 17.06
CA PHE A 241 15.94 19.85 18.14
C PHE A 241 16.63 20.46 19.36
N ASP A 242 15.83 20.93 20.30
CA ASP A 242 16.28 21.76 21.43
C ASP A 242 17.02 23.01 20.96
N GLU A 243 18.27 23.16 21.40
CA GLU A 243 19.17 24.25 20.98
C GLU A 243 19.87 23.99 19.64
N THR A 244 19.76 22.76 19.11
CA THR A 244 20.36 22.36 17.83
C THR A 244 19.46 22.73 16.67
N THR A 245 20.00 23.50 15.74
CA THR A 245 19.38 23.72 14.42
C THR A 245 20.32 23.16 13.36
N ASP A 246 19.77 22.34 12.44
CA ASP A 246 20.56 21.69 11.40
C ASP A 246 19.74 21.54 10.12
N GLN A 247 20.41 21.49 8.98
CA GLN A 247 19.84 21.16 7.70
C GLN A 247 20.32 19.77 7.29
N LEU A 248 19.38 18.92 6.93
CA LEU A 248 19.64 17.53 6.60
C LEU A 248 19.19 17.21 5.18
N ALA A 249 20.12 16.94 4.29
CA ALA A 249 19.81 16.33 3.00
C ALA A 249 19.80 14.81 3.12
N THR A 250 18.89 14.16 2.43
CA THR A 250 18.74 12.70 2.45
C THR A 250 18.65 12.15 1.04
N TYR A 251 19.32 11.02 0.78
CA TYR A 251 19.28 10.28 -0.47
C TYR A 251 19.11 8.80 -0.16
N GLY A 252 18.19 8.14 -0.82
CA GLY A 252 17.90 6.75 -0.51
C GLY A 252 17.65 5.87 -1.73
N ALA A 253 17.98 4.59 -1.56
CA ALA A 253 17.60 3.53 -2.48
C ALA A 253 17.02 2.37 -1.69
N ARG A 254 16.03 1.69 -2.25
CA ARG A 254 15.42 0.53 -1.61
C ARG A 254 14.99 -0.53 -2.60
N VAL A 255 14.98 -1.76 -2.10
CA VAL A 255 14.42 -2.93 -2.77
C VAL A 255 13.32 -3.49 -1.86
N VAL A 256 12.19 -3.84 -2.44
CA VAL A 256 11.03 -4.39 -1.71
C VAL A 256 10.54 -5.64 -2.42
N LEU A 257 10.49 -6.74 -1.68
CA LEU A 257 9.83 -7.98 -2.04
C LEU A 257 8.50 -8.04 -1.26
N ASP A 258 7.37 -8.06 -1.96
CA ASP A 258 6.05 -8.10 -1.33
C ASP A 258 5.14 -9.11 -2.03
N THR A 259 4.91 -10.23 -1.37
CA THR A 259 4.02 -11.30 -1.86
C THR A 259 2.61 -11.22 -1.27
N ARG A 260 2.33 -10.21 -0.43
CA ARG A 260 1.05 -10.05 0.25
C ARG A 260 -0.04 -9.63 -0.75
N ARG A 261 -1.00 -10.50 -0.96
CA ARG A 261 -2.19 -10.18 -1.79
C ARG A 261 -3.09 -9.15 -1.11
N ASN A 262 -3.17 -9.20 0.21
CA ASN A 262 -3.89 -8.23 1.03
C ASN A 262 -2.99 -7.76 2.17
N PRO A 263 -2.38 -6.58 2.08
CA PRO A 263 -1.49 -6.06 3.13
C PRO A 263 -2.19 -5.82 4.48
N ALA A 264 -3.53 -5.63 4.49
CA ALA A 264 -4.28 -5.47 5.74
C ALA A 264 -4.50 -6.80 6.47
N PHE A 265 -4.63 -7.91 5.72
CA PHE A 265 -4.86 -9.26 6.22
C PHE A 265 -3.89 -10.26 5.55
N PRO A 266 -2.58 -10.11 5.78
CA PRO A 266 -1.60 -10.98 5.14
C PRO A 266 -1.71 -12.41 5.68
N ARG A 267 -1.67 -13.37 4.76
CA ARG A 267 -1.67 -14.81 5.02
C ARG A 267 -0.78 -15.48 3.98
N ASP A 268 -0.03 -16.52 4.39
CA ASP A 268 0.91 -17.26 3.53
C ASP A 268 1.71 -16.31 2.62
N ALA A 269 2.35 -15.35 3.24
CA ALA A 269 3.01 -14.28 2.53
C ALA A 269 4.30 -13.83 3.21
N ILE A 270 5.19 -13.27 2.40
CA ILE A 270 6.45 -12.68 2.84
C ILE A 270 6.51 -11.24 2.37
N TYR A 271 6.97 -10.38 3.25
CA TYR A 271 7.41 -9.04 2.94
C TYR A 271 8.88 -8.91 3.36
N ALA A 272 9.73 -8.42 2.48
CA ALA A 272 11.10 -8.08 2.82
C ALA A 272 11.49 -6.76 2.17
N SER A 273 12.25 -5.94 2.87
CA SER A 273 12.81 -4.71 2.33
C SER A 273 14.23 -4.51 2.77
N ALA A 274 15.06 -4.02 1.85
CA ALA A 274 16.40 -3.54 2.11
C ALA A 274 16.47 -2.08 1.63
N ALA A 275 16.89 -1.18 2.48
CA ALA A 275 17.03 0.24 2.18
C ALA A 275 18.41 0.74 2.62
N TRP A 276 18.96 1.59 1.81
CA TRP A 276 20.11 2.43 2.11
C TRP A 276 19.67 3.88 2.06
N THR A 277 20.13 4.68 3.03
CA THR A 277 19.88 6.12 3.10
C THR A 277 21.16 6.82 3.51
N ALA A 278 21.66 7.72 2.68
CA ALA A 278 22.66 8.69 3.07
C ALA A 278 21.97 9.86 3.76
N LEU A 279 22.44 10.20 4.95
CA LEU A 279 22.06 11.34 5.76
C LEU A 279 23.21 12.32 5.71
N ASP A 280 23.00 13.50 5.19
CA ASP A 280 24.03 14.53 4.99
C ASP A 280 23.64 15.79 5.79
N PRO A 281 23.94 15.83 7.10
CA PRO A 281 23.70 16.98 7.96
C PRO A 281 24.72 18.09 7.63
N GLU A 282 24.28 19.35 7.66
CA GLU A 282 25.17 20.49 7.47
C GLU A 282 26.21 20.62 8.63
N SER A 283 25.78 20.23 9.83
CA SER A 283 26.59 20.34 11.06
C SER A 283 27.62 19.22 11.24
N GLY A 284 27.62 18.17 10.39
CA GLY A 284 28.46 17.00 10.60
C GLY A 284 28.79 16.21 9.35
N PRO A 285 29.53 15.11 9.49
CA PRO A 285 29.82 14.23 8.36
C PRO A 285 28.59 13.45 7.91
N ALA A 286 28.50 13.16 6.61
CA ALA A 286 27.46 12.29 6.06
C ALA A 286 27.52 10.88 6.68
N VAL A 287 26.36 10.30 6.97
CA VAL A 287 26.18 9.00 7.61
C VAL A 287 25.36 8.11 6.68
N ASN A 288 25.83 6.89 6.45
CA ASN A 288 25.05 5.88 5.72
C ASN A 288 24.26 5.02 6.71
N ARG A 289 22.94 4.97 6.50
CA ARG A 289 22.00 4.14 7.24
C ARG A 289 21.55 2.96 6.36
N TYR A 290 21.66 1.76 6.88
CA TYR A 290 21.20 0.52 6.24
C TYR A 290 20.07 -0.07 7.07
N ARG A 291 18.91 -0.28 6.44
CA ARG A 291 17.74 -0.86 7.09
C ARG A 291 17.29 -2.12 6.38
N LEU A 292 17.16 -3.19 7.13
CA LEU A 292 16.65 -4.47 6.67
C LEU A 292 15.39 -4.82 7.48
N GLU A 293 14.31 -5.13 6.81
CA GLU A 293 13.09 -5.58 7.45
C GLU A 293 12.53 -6.80 6.73
N ALA A 294 12.17 -7.83 7.49
CA ALA A 294 11.50 -9.02 7.00
C ALA A 294 10.26 -9.31 7.84
N ARG A 295 9.17 -9.71 7.17
CA ARG A 295 7.92 -10.14 7.80
C ARG A 295 7.45 -11.42 7.12
N GLY A 296 7.14 -12.43 7.91
CA GLY A 296 6.54 -13.69 7.45
C GLY A 296 5.14 -13.84 8.05
N TYR A 297 4.23 -14.39 7.28
CA TYR A 297 2.86 -14.68 7.69
C TYR A 297 2.52 -16.09 7.25
N LEU A 298 2.26 -16.97 8.19
CA LEU A 298 1.94 -18.36 7.94
C LEU A 298 0.54 -18.66 8.43
N ASP A 299 -0.27 -19.27 7.58
CA ASP A 299 -1.53 -19.84 8.01
C ASP A 299 -1.24 -20.98 9.02
N PHE A 300 -1.84 -20.83 10.18
CA PHE A 300 -1.70 -21.77 11.29
C PHE A 300 -3.04 -22.47 11.53
N ILE A 301 -3.25 -23.09 12.64
CA ILE A 301 -4.44 -23.89 12.94
C ILE A 301 -5.72 -23.03 12.82
N LYS A 302 -6.76 -23.53 12.14
CA LYS A 302 -8.12 -22.96 12.07
C LYS A 302 -8.17 -21.48 11.72
N SER A 303 -7.51 -21.09 10.63
CA SER A 303 -7.48 -19.70 10.14
C SER A 303 -6.68 -18.72 11.01
N SER A 304 -6.00 -19.17 12.05
CA SER A 304 -5.05 -18.36 12.80
C SER A 304 -3.83 -18.06 11.94
N VAL A 305 -3.19 -16.94 12.19
CA VAL A 305 -1.99 -16.52 11.46
C VAL A 305 -0.83 -16.37 12.44
N LEU A 306 0.26 -17.06 12.17
CA LEU A 306 1.54 -16.81 12.83
C LEU A 306 2.28 -15.74 12.04
N ALA A 307 2.49 -14.58 12.65
CA ALA A 307 3.25 -13.48 12.08
C ALA A 307 4.61 -13.37 12.77
N VAL A 308 5.67 -13.25 11.98
CA VAL A 308 7.04 -13.04 12.47
C VAL A 308 7.59 -11.80 11.82
N ARG A 309 8.32 -10.99 12.56
CA ARG A 309 9.00 -9.79 12.06
C ARG A 309 10.42 -9.76 12.57
N ALA A 310 11.34 -9.35 11.71
CA ALA A 310 12.71 -9.00 12.05
C ALA A 310 13.04 -7.64 11.45
N LEU A 311 13.73 -6.80 12.19
CA LEU A 311 14.18 -5.47 11.80
C LEU A 311 15.63 -5.28 12.25
N SER A 312 16.47 -4.81 11.36
CA SER A 312 17.83 -4.34 11.66
C SER A 312 18.04 -2.98 11.00
N GLU A 313 18.56 -2.05 11.76
CA GLU A 313 19.00 -0.76 11.25
C GLU A 313 20.40 -0.51 11.77
N THR A 314 21.35 -0.24 10.88
CA THR A 314 22.76 -0.01 11.22
C THR A 314 23.29 1.21 10.49
N VAL A 315 24.26 1.87 11.08
CA VAL A 315 24.91 3.05 10.52
C VAL A 315 26.43 2.88 10.49
N ASP A 316 27.07 3.56 9.54
CA ASP A 316 28.54 3.54 9.40
C ASP A 316 29.28 4.58 10.29
N ARG A 317 28.51 5.49 10.91
CA ARG A 317 29.03 6.53 11.84
C ARG A 317 27.94 6.86 12.87
N PRO A 318 28.31 7.45 14.02
CA PRO A 318 27.34 7.94 15.01
C PRO A 318 26.36 8.93 14.38
N LEU A 319 25.11 8.83 14.78
CA LEU A 319 24.03 9.70 14.32
C LEU A 319 23.98 11.00 15.14
N PRO A 320 23.57 12.13 14.53
CA PRO A 320 23.16 13.29 15.31
C PRO A 320 21.96 12.93 16.20
N ALA A 321 21.84 13.59 17.37
CA ALA A 321 20.84 13.22 18.38
C ALA A 321 19.39 13.15 17.84
N TYR A 322 19.04 14.06 16.93
CA TYR A 322 17.72 14.12 16.31
C TYR A 322 17.42 12.99 15.30
N GLU A 323 18.44 12.22 14.87
CA GLU A 323 18.32 11.07 13.97
C GLU A 323 18.53 9.73 14.67
N ARG A 324 18.86 9.72 15.95
CA ARG A 324 19.09 8.48 16.70
C ARG A 324 17.83 7.62 16.74
N ALA A 325 18.05 6.35 16.62
CA ALA A 325 16.99 5.36 16.58
C ALA A 325 16.41 5.12 17.98
N MET A 326 15.11 4.95 18.06
CA MET A 326 14.38 4.75 19.31
C MET A 326 13.65 3.41 19.33
N VAL A 327 13.76 2.70 20.44
CA VAL A 327 13.09 1.42 20.72
C VAL A 327 12.11 1.59 21.87
N GLY A 328 10.98 0.91 21.78
CA GLY A 328 9.83 0.93 22.71
C GLY A 328 8.50 1.18 21.96
N GLY A 329 7.41 0.95 22.65
CA GLY A 329 6.07 1.13 22.10
C GLY A 329 5.64 0.06 21.08
N LEU A 330 4.51 0.28 20.44
CA LEU A 330 3.86 -0.66 19.53
C LEU A 330 4.70 -1.06 18.31
N SER A 331 5.63 -0.21 17.89
CA SER A 331 6.35 -0.41 16.63
C SER A 331 7.57 -1.32 16.74
N SER A 332 8.16 -1.45 17.94
CA SER A 332 9.42 -2.18 18.13
C SER A 332 9.45 -3.10 19.36
N LEU A 333 8.98 -2.63 20.52
CA LEU A 333 9.07 -3.38 21.78
C LEU A 333 7.89 -3.02 22.68
N ARG A 334 6.83 -3.83 22.65
CA ARG A 334 5.64 -3.65 23.50
C ARG A 334 5.99 -4.00 24.96
N GLY A 335 5.32 -3.33 25.92
CA GLY A 335 5.65 -3.40 27.35
C GLY A 335 6.63 -2.32 27.80
N PHE A 336 7.15 -1.51 26.86
CA PHE A 336 7.97 -0.34 27.12
C PHE A 336 7.37 0.90 26.47
N ARG A 337 7.58 2.08 27.05
CA ARG A 337 7.21 3.37 26.47
C ARG A 337 8.00 3.58 25.17
N ALA A 338 7.43 4.25 24.17
CA ALA A 338 8.18 4.69 23.00
C ALA A 338 9.39 5.54 23.45
N GLY A 339 10.56 5.31 22.83
CA GLY A 339 11.79 6.02 23.20
C GLY A 339 12.45 5.56 24.49
N SER A 340 12.03 4.42 25.10
CA SER A 340 12.70 3.90 26.31
C SER A 340 14.16 3.60 26.11
N PHE A 341 14.58 3.25 24.91
CA PHE A 341 15.98 2.98 24.56
C PHE A 341 16.32 3.74 23.29
N VAL A 342 17.48 4.39 23.30
CA VAL A 342 17.98 5.22 22.20
C VAL A 342 19.37 4.74 21.82
N GLY A 343 19.64 4.65 20.53
CA GLY A 343 20.95 4.23 20.01
C GLY A 343 21.15 4.65 18.56
N ASP A 344 22.32 4.40 18.03
CA ASP A 344 22.61 4.62 16.61
C ASP A 344 22.05 3.50 15.73
N ASN A 345 21.99 2.29 16.29
CA ASN A 345 21.57 1.06 15.63
C ASN A 345 20.36 0.44 16.34
N ILE A 346 19.55 -0.32 15.58
CA ILE A 346 18.44 -1.13 16.12
C ILE A 346 18.57 -2.56 15.64
N ALA A 347 18.26 -3.49 16.54
CA ALA A 347 17.85 -4.84 16.19
C ALA A 347 16.53 -5.16 16.92
N ALA A 348 15.51 -5.61 16.18
CA ALA A 348 14.22 -5.95 16.77
C ALA A 348 13.63 -7.18 16.12
N GLY A 349 12.96 -8.01 16.89
CA GLY A 349 12.22 -9.18 16.47
C GLY A 349 10.86 -9.26 17.16
N SER A 350 9.88 -9.80 16.48
CA SER A 350 8.55 -10.04 17.05
C SER A 350 7.97 -11.33 16.49
N ILE A 351 7.31 -12.06 17.35
CA ILE A 351 6.46 -13.21 16.99
C ILE A 351 5.07 -12.97 17.53
N GLU A 352 4.04 -13.18 16.71
CA GLU A 352 2.66 -12.90 17.07
C GLU A 352 1.73 -13.98 16.48
N LEU A 353 0.93 -14.59 17.33
CA LEU A 353 -0.14 -15.48 16.92
C LEU A 353 -1.47 -14.72 16.96
N ARG A 354 -2.13 -14.63 15.81
CA ARG A 354 -3.44 -14.00 15.62
C ARG A 354 -4.51 -15.07 15.49
N VAL A 355 -5.51 -15.03 16.34
CA VAL A 355 -6.66 -15.94 16.32
C VAL A 355 -7.90 -15.13 15.92
N PRO A 356 -8.41 -15.29 14.69
CA PRO A 356 -9.61 -14.59 14.26
C PRO A 356 -10.83 -15.10 15.02
N LEU A 357 -11.70 -14.17 15.39
CA LEU A 357 -13.02 -14.42 15.94
C LEU A 357 -14.08 -14.14 14.88
N ASN A 358 -15.29 -14.64 15.08
CA ASN A 358 -16.40 -14.30 14.21
C ASN A 358 -16.65 -12.80 14.27
N SER A 359 -16.72 -12.15 13.09
CA SER A 359 -17.01 -10.72 13.03
C SER A 359 -18.47 -10.45 13.34
N PRO A 360 -18.81 -9.71 14.40
CA PRO A 360 -20.19 -9.41 14.75
C PRO A 360 -20.88 -8.47 13.76
N MET A 361 -20.12 -7.80 12.89
CA MET A 361 -20.63 -6.77 11.98
C MET A 361 -20.69 -7.23 10.51
N GLY A 362 -20.37 -8.48 10.19
CA GLY A 362 -20.40 -9.00 8.82
C GLY A 362 -19.37 -8.37 7.86
N PHE A 363 -18.64 -7.34 8.30
CA PHE A 363 -17.54 -6.71 7.55
C PHE A 363 -16.34 -6.53 8.50
N GLY A 364 -15.13 -6.73 7.94
CA GLY A 364 -13.91 -6.68 8.72
C GLY A 364 -13.60 -7.97 9.48
N GLN A 365 -12.50 -7.97 10.18
CA GLN A 365 -11.99 -9.10 10.98
C GLN A 365 -11.67 -8.61 12.38
N THR A 366 -12.20 -9.31 13.38
CA THR A 366 -11.82 -9.14 14.78
C THR A 366 -11.10 -10.39 15.28
N GLY A 367 -10.29 -10.26 16.31
CA GLY A 367 -9.58 -11.41 16.86
C GLY A 367 -8.77 -11.07 18.10
N LEU A 368 -8.23 -12.13 18.69
CA LEU A 368 -7.27 -12.05 19.77
C LEU A 368 -5.86 -12.29 19.22
N LYS A 369 -4.87 -11.75 19.91
CA LYS A 369 -3.46 -12.00 19.61
C LYS A 369 -2.66 -12.19 20.88
N ILE A 370 -1.62 -13.00 20.78
CA ILE A 370 -0.55 -13.10 21.76
C ILE A 370 0.77 -12.87 21.06
N PHE A 371 1.72 -12.29 21.76
CA PHE A 371 2.98 -11.91 21.15
C PHE A 371 4.14 -11.92 22.10
N GLY A 372 5.34 -12.00 21.53
CA GLY A 372 6.61 -11.77 22.19
C GLY A 372 7.51 -10.90 21.30
N ASP A 373 8.13 -9.91 21.90
CA ASP A 373 9.02 -8.96 21.27
C ASP A 373 10.39 -8.98 21.93
N ALA A 374 11.45 -8.82 21.14
CA ALA A 374 12.81 -8.60 21.61
C ALA A 374 13.41 -7.46 20.81
N ALA A 375 14.04 -6.49 21.46
CA ALA A 375 14.69 -5.40 20.76
C ALA A 375 15.85 -4.81 21.54
N SER A 376 16.77 -4.20 20.80
CA SER A 376 17.92 -3.47 21.31
C SER A 376 18.12 -2.20 20.50
N ALA A 377 18.41 -1.09 21.16
CA ALA A 377 19.04 0.08 20.59
C ALA A 377 20.45 0.16 21.14
N TYR A 378 21.44 0.27 20.26
CA TYR A 378 22.85 0.22 20.67
C TYR A 378 23.71 1.23 19.89
N GLU A 379 24.83 1.61 20.50
CA GLU A 379 25.73 2.64 19.97
C GLU A 379 26.51 2.12 18.75
N HIS A 380 26.86 3.05 17.86
CA HIS A 380 27.80 2.77 16.78
C HIS A 380 29.10 2.19 17.33
N GLY A 381 29.67 1.19 16.65
CA GLY A 381 30.88 0.48 17.10
C GLY A 381 30.59 -0.71 18.04
N THR A 382 29.40 -0.81 18.62
CA THR A 382 28.99 -1.99 19.37
C THR A 382 28.53 -3.08 18.42
N THR A 383 28.98 -4.31 18.60
CA THR A 383 28.48 -5.46 17.81
C THR A 383 27.18 -5.98 18.38
N LEU A 384 26.37 -6.64 17.55
CA LEU A 384 25.10 -7.20 17.97
C LEU A 384 25.23 -8.22 19.12
N GLU A 385 26.36 -8.93 19.21
CA GLU A 385 26.65 -9.88 20.29
C GLU A 385 26.83 -9.20 21.67
N HIS A 386 27.23 -7.94 21.69
CA HIS A 386 27.42 -7.15 22.91
C HIS A 386 26.24 -6.19 23.17
N ALA A 387 25.23 -6.18 22.27
CA ALA A 387 24.06 -5.33 22.43
C ALA A 387 23.12 -5.90 23.50
N THR A 388 22.62 -5.06 24.38
CA THR A 388 21.67 -5.46 25.42
C THR A 388 20.26 -5.57 24.81
N PHE A 389 19.69 -6.75 24.83
CA PHE A 389 18.31 -7.00 24.38
C PHE A 389 17.34 -6.85 25.54
N HIS A 390 16.23 -6.18 25.25
CA HIS A 390 15.08 -6.07 26.13
C HIS A 390 13.93 -6.89 25.57
N TYR A 391 13.09 -7.43 26.44
CA TYR A 391 12.06 -8.38 26.10
C TYR A 391 10.70 -7.92 26.61
N GLY A 392 9.69 -8.10 25.78
CA GLY A 392 8.30 -7.84 26.14
C GLY A 392 7.39 -8.92 25.59
N TRP A 393 6.30 -9.21 26.30
CA TRP A 393 5.30 -10.16 25.88
C TRP A 393 3.91 -9.72 26.30
N GLY A 394 2.89 -10.22 25.66
CA GLY A 394 1.55 -9.80 25.99
C GLY A 394 0.48 -10.42 25.12
N GLY A 395 -0.69 -9.85 25.24
CA GLY A 395 -1.84 -10.23 24.43
C GLY A 395 -2.69 -9.01 24.14
N GLY A 396 -3.56 -9.16 23.18
CA GLY A 396 -4.40 -8.04 22.76
C GLY A 396 -5.60 -8.49 21.94
N TRP A 397 -6.40 -7.51 21.65
CA TRP A 397 -7.55 -7.61 20.77
C TRP A 397 -7.35 -6.69 19.57
N TYR A 398 -7.76 -7.15 18.40
CA TYR A 398 -7.71 -6.34 17.19
C TYR A 398 -9.05 -6.33 16.46
N LEU A 399 -9.34 -5.19 15.83
CA LEU A 399 -10.40 -5.04 14.85
C LEU A 399 -9.81 -4.40 13.59
N ARG A 400 -10.00 -5.05 12.46
CA ARG A 400 -9.58 -4.59 11.14
C ARG A 400 -10.76 -4.62 10.20
N ALA A 401 -11.22 -3.46 9.81
CA ALA A 401 -12.26 -3.27 8.82
C ALA A 401 -11.70 -2.43 7.65
N PRO A 402 -12.40 -2.31 6.52
CA PRO A 402 -11.87 -1.58 5.36
C PRO A 402 -11.38 -0.17 5.65
N LEU A 403 -11.99 0.51 6.64
CA LEU A 403 -11.65 1.88 7.01
C LEU A 403 -11.13 2.03 8.44
N VAL A 404 -11.15 0.98 9.25
CA VAL A 404 -10.85 1.06 10.68
C VAL A 404 -9.83 0.00 11.06
N LEU A 405 -8.77 0.43 11.70
CA LEU A 405 -7.83 -0.41 12.42
C LEU A 405 -7.90 -0.04 13.90
N LEU A 406 -8.15 -1.02 14.75
CA LEU A 406 -8.07 -0.86 16.20
C LEU A 406 -7.24 -2.02 16.76
N ASP A 407 -6.19 -1.68 17.48
CA ASP A 407 -5.36 -2.62 18.23
C ASP A 407 -5.32 -2.17 19.69
N LEU A 408 -5.65 -3.08 20.61
CA LEU A 408 -5.57 -2.89 22.06
C LEU A 408 -4.69 -4.00 22.63
N ASP A 409 -3.52 -3.65 23.12
CA ASP A 409 -2.53 -4.59 23.63
C ASP A 409 -2.23 -4.31 25.11
N VAL A 410 -2.27 -5.35 25.93
CA VAL A 410 -1.68 -5.35 27.25
C VAL A 410 -0.35 -6.10 27.16
N ALA A 411 0.72 -5.41 27.44
CA ALA A 411 2.07 -5.94 27.32
C ALA A 411 2.84 -5.77 28.63
N TYR A 412 3.62 -6.77 28.95
CA TYR A 412 4.55 -6.77 30.07
C TYR A 412 5.98 -6.66 29.52
N GLY A 413 6.70 -5.62 29.94
CA GLY A 413 8.12 -5.48 29.67
C GLY A 413 8.92 -6.03 30.84
N VAL A 414 9.90 -6.88 30.57
CA VAL A 414 10.84 -7.34 31.60
C VAL A 414 11.52 -6.11 32.20
N ASP A 415 11.45 -5.98 33.53
CA ASP A 415 11.95 -4.84 34.31
C ASP A 415 11.18 -3.50 34.10
N SER A 416 10.09 -3.48 33.34
CA SER A 416 9.29 -2.27 33.09
C SER A 416 7.85 -2.35 33.65
N GLY A 417 7.33 -3.57 33.86
CA GLY A 417 5.96 -3.80 34.29
C GLY A 417 4.93 -3.85 33.15
N ALA A 418 3.64 -3.80 33.50
CA ALA A 418 2.54 -3.90 32.55
C ALA A 418 2.20 -2.53 31.95
N ARG A 419 1.95 -2.49 30.65
CA ARG A 419 1.50 -1.31 29.90
C ARG A 419 0.34 -1.65 28.99
N LEU A 420 -0.54 -0.67 28.83
CA LEU A 420 -1.61 -0.67 27.83
C LEU A 420 -1.13 0.11 26.62
N HIS A 421 -1.18 -0.53 25.47
CA HIS A 421 -0.97 0.11 24.18
C HIS A 421 -2.27 0.10 23.38
N ALA A 422 -2.67 1.25 22.88
CA ALA A 422 -3.84 1.38 22.04
C ALA A 422 -3.44 2.07 20.73
N GLN A 423 -3.83 1.49 19.63
CA GLN A 423 -3.72 2.12 18.33
C GLN A 423 -5.09 2.14 17.67
N PHE A 424 -5.54 3.31 17.33
CA PHE A 424 -6.70 3.52 16.49
C PHE A 424 -6.24 4.22 15.21
N GLY A 425 -6.50 3.64 14.07
CA GLY A 425 -6.07 4.21 12.80
C GLY A 425 -7.06 3.89 11.69
N LEU A 426 -7.11 4.79 10.72
CA LEU A 426 -7.77 4.55 9.45
C LEU A 426 -6.68 4.23 8.43
N LYS A 427 -6.63 2.97 7.97
CA LYS A 427 -5.68 2.53 6.95
C LYS A 427 -6.41 2.38 5.62
N PHE A 428 -5.81 2.96 4.60
CA PHE A 428 -6.18 2.80 3.19
C PHE A 428 -5.05 2.18 2.40
#